data_c8d8e8bd7db79a48481fb81487316e16
#
_entry.id   c8d8e8bd7db79a48481fb81487316e16
#
_cell.length_a   1.000
_cell.length_b   1.000
_cell.length_c   1.000
_cell.angle_alpha   90.00
_cell.angle_beta   90.00
_cell.angle_gamma   90.00
#
_symmetry.space_group_name_H-M   'P 1'
#
loop_
_entity.id
_entity.type
_entity.pdbx_description
1 polymer ?
#
loop_
_entity_poly.entity_id
_entity_poly.type
_entity_poly.pdbx_seq_one_letter_code
_entity_poly.pdbx_strand_id
1 'polypeptide(L)'
;MASEIRNRFTDTEMQIARETDLPELLSHLGYQVKRVGRFHTTTEMDSLRIKDRRTWFRYSQNTGGDAITFLQQFCGKSFPEAVEYLLTFHGKAKDAPIPQPKPISPKQEFSLPPRNADDRRVFAYLRKRGIAAQVIRQFLNAGLLYEDVVHHNCVFAGRDESGQAKYAGLRGTYDLNGPGFKGDAPGSDKNTGFSLPHDPQSDLVLVFEAPIDLMSYLTLHRDTTNAVALCGLYDGALQTYLQAHPEIRRIALCLDADEPGQKAAQQLQEKYQLQGYAVTVEKPRCGKDWNEYLQRKICSRERGR
;
A
#
# COMPACT_ATOMS: atom_id res chain seq x y z
N MET A 1 -6.58 28.66 -21.47
CA MET A 1 -6.48 27.22 -21.78
C MET A 1 -7.43 26.33 -20.96
N ALA A 2 -7.55 26.42 -19.63
CA ALA A 2 -8.52 25.58 -18.87
C ALA A 2 -10.00 25.96 -19.08
N SER A 3 -10.33 27.20 -19.45
CA SER A 3 -11.70 27.67 -19.73
C SER A 3 -12.21 27.31 -21.14
N GLU A 4 -11.34 27.21 -22.12
CA GLU A 4 -11.71 26.85 -23.51
C GLU A 4 -12.02 25.35 -23.65
N ILE A 5 -11.44 24.50 -22.81
CA ILE A 5 -11.72 23.05 -22.83
C ILE A 5 -13.11 22.75 -22.26
N ARG A 6 -13.65 23.54 -21.33
CA ARG A 6 -14.99 23.38 -20.77
C ARG A 6 -16.13 23.64 -21.78
N ASN A 7 -15.89 24.39 -22.85
CA ASN A 7 -16.91 24.72 -23.86
C ASN A 7 -17.02 23.71 -25.00
N ARG A 8 -16.18 22.65 -25.04
CA ARG A 8 -16.16 21.67 -26.14
C ARG A 8 -17.19 20.54 -25.98
N PHE A 9 -17.58 20.23 -24.75
CA PHE A 9 -18.53 19.16 -24.43
C PHE A 9 -19.66 19.70 -23.56
N THR A 10 -20.88 19.27 -23.83
CA THR A 10 -22.05 19.60 -23.02
C THR A 10 -22.00 18.86 -21.68
N ASP A 11 -22.74 19.35 -20.68
CA ASP A 11 -22.85 18.70 -19.37
C ASP A 11 -23.40 17.28 -19.50
N THR A 12 -24.31 17.04 -20.43
CA THR A 12 -24.88 15.71 -20.73
C THR A 12 -23.82 14.76 -21.29
N GLU A 13 -22.99 15.21 -22.23
CA GLU A 13 -21.87 14.43 -22.78
C GLU A 13 -20.84 14.11 -21.71
N MET A 14 -20.51 15.07 -20.86
CA MET A 14 -19.62 14.85 -19.73
C MET A 14 -20.17 13.85 -18.71
N GLN A 15 -21.46 13.90 -18.44
CA GLN A 15 -22.11 12.95 -17.54
C GLN A 15 -22.07 11.53 -18.13
N ILE A 16 -22.40 11.36 -19.41
CA ILE A 16 -22.33 10.07 -20.11
C ILE A 16 -20.92 9.49 -20.04
N ALA A 17 -19.90 10.31 -20.32
CA ALA A 17 -18.50 9.87 -20.25
C ALA A 17 -18.09 9.42 -18.86
N ARG A 18 -18.47 10.14 -17.80
CA ARG A 18 -18.16 9.81 -16.40
C ARG A 18 -18.90 8.58 -15.89
N GLU A 19 -20.14 8.38 -16.35
CA GLU A 19 -21.00 7.27 -15.92
C GLU A 19 -20.77 5.98 -16.74
N THR A 20 -19.77 5.95 -17.60
CA THR A 20 -19.41 4.75 -18.38
C THR A 20 -19.12 3.57 -17.44
N ASP A 21 -19.68 2.42 -17.83
CA ASP A 21 -19.43 1.14 -17.15
C ASP A 21 -17.97 0.71 -17.31
N LEU A 22 -17.19 0.85 -16.25
CA LEU A 22 -15.75 0.54 -16.29
C LEU A 22 -15.44 -0.92 -16.57
N PRO A 23 -16.08 -1.93 -15.95
CA PRO A 23 -15.91 -3.33 -16.33
C PRO A 23 -16.11 -3.60 -17.81
N GLU A 24 -17.15 -3.03 -18.42
CA GLU A 24 -17.44 -3.18 -19.84
C GLU A 24 -16.39 -2.48 -20.71
N LEU A 25 -16.05 -1.24 -20.38
CA LEU A 25 -14.98 -0.48 -21.03
C LEU A 25 -13.64 -1.21 -20.98
N LEU A 26 -13.25 -1.74 -19.80
CA LEU A 26 -11.99 -2.44 -19.65
C LEU A 26 -11.98 -3.75 -20.47
N SER A 27 -13.08 -4.48 -20.49
CA SER A 27 -13.22 -5.67 -21.33
C SER A 27 -13.09 -5.31 -22.82
N HIS A 28 -13.70 -4.20 -23.25
CA HIS A 28 -13.57 -3.69 -24.63
C HIS A 28 -12.13 -3.27 -24.97
N LEU A 29 -11.39 -2.74 -23.98
CA LEU A 29 -9.98 -2.40 -24.12
C LEU A 29 -9.03 -3.62 -24.04
N GLY A 30 -9.57 -4.85 -23.91
CA GLY A 30 -8.81 -6.10 -23.90
C GLY A 30 -8.30 -6.54 -22.52
N TYR A 31 -8.72 -5.88 -21.44
CA TYR A 31 -8.39 -6.33 -20.08
C TYR A 31 -9.26 -7.51 -19.65
N GLN A 32 -8.67 -8.47 -18.94
CA GLN A 32 -9.41 -9.58 -18.35
C GLN A 32 -10.03 -9.18 -17.02
N VAL A 33 -11.30 -8.77 -17.06
CA VAL A 33 -12.04 -8.32 -15.88
C VAL A 33 -12.52 -9.52 -15.07
N LYS A 34 -12.29 -9.46 -13.75
CA LYS A 34 -12.76 -10.46 -12.79
C LYS A 34 -13.41 -9.80 -11.58
N ARG A 35 -14.31 -10.53 -10.89
CA ARG A 35 -14.96 -10.06 -9.67
C ARG A 35 -14.15 -10.50 -8.43
N VAL A 36 -13.97 -9.57 -7.49
CA VAL A 36 -13.33 -9.82 -6.20
C VAL A 36 -14.21 -9.23 -5.10
N GLY A 37 -15.00 -10.08 -4.45
CA GLY A 37 -16.01 -9.66 -3.50
C GLY A 37 -17.06 -8.74 -4.13
N ARG A 38 -17.22 -7.54 -3.61
CA ARG A 38 -18.14 -6.51 -4.13
C ARG A 38 -17.53 -5.63 -5.24
N PHE A 39 -16.23 -5.79 -5.52
CA PHE A 39 -15.50 -4.99 -6.51
C PHE A 39 -15.24 -5.79 -7.77
N HIS A 40 -14.89 -5.09 -8.87
CA HIS A 40 -14.23 -5.69 -10.03
C HIS A 40 -12.76 -5.29 -10.03
N THR A 41 -11.92 -6.11 -10.64
CA THR A 41 -10.50 -5.89 -10.90
C THR A 41 -10.14 -6.47 -12.25
N THR A 42 -8.89 -6.30 -12.68
CA THR A 42 -8.38 -6.99 -13.87
C THR A 42 -7.23 -7.92 -13.50
N THR A 43 -6.98 -8.91 -14.35
CA THR A 43 -5.85 -9.83 -14.14
C THR A 43 -4.51 -9.08 -14.27
N GLU A 44 -4.47 -8.09 -15.14
CA GLU A 44 -3.28 -7.29 -15.47
C GLU A 44 -2.97 -6.23 -14.40
N MET A 45 -4.00 -5.81 -13.65
CA MET A 45 -3.88 -4.79 -12.60
C MET A 45 -4.55 -5.27 -11.32
N ASP A 46 -3.93 -6.22 -10.63
CA ASP A 46 -4.48 -6.86 -9.44
C ASP A 46 -4.72 -5.91 -8.24
N SER A 47 -4.02 -4.78 -8.19
CA SER A 47 -4.23 -3.69 -7.20
C SER A 47 -5.35 -2.71 -7.59
N LEU A 48 -5.95 -2.83 -8.79
CA LEU A 48 -7.10 -2.03 -9.21
C LEU A 48 -8.37 -2.54 -8.52
N ARG A 49 -9.20 -1.64 -8.04
CA ARG A 49 -10.56 -1.93 -7.56
C ARG A 49 -11.54 -0.99 -8.23
N ILE A 50 -12.56 -1.56 -8.84
CA ILE A 50 -13.65 -0.82 -9.47
C ILE A 50 -14.86 -0.94 -8.55
N LYS A 51 -15.33 0.22 -8.06
CA LYS A 51 -16.48 0.35 -7.18
C LYS A 51 -17.69 0.82 -8.00
N ASP A 52 -18.87 0.27 -7.69
CA ASP A 52 -20.16 0.65 -8.28
C ASP A 52 -20.12 0.73 -9.82
N ARG A 53 -19.19 -0.02 -10.45
CA ARG A 53 -18.94 -0.10 -11.90
C ARG A 53 -18.53 1.23 -12.56
N ARG A 54 -18.37 2.34 -11.80
CA ARG A 54 -18.16 3.70 -12.33
C ARG A 54 -16.88 4.36 -11.87
N THR A 55 -16.35 3.96 -10.72
CA THR A 55 -15.13 4.54 -10.16
C THR A 55 -14.08 3.47 -9.95
N TRP A 56 -12.83 3.83 -10.14
CA TRP A 56 -11.70 2.94 -9.92
C TRP A 56 -10.72 3.56 -8.94
N PHE A 57 -9.98 2.70 -8.26
CA PHE A 57 -8.84 3.06 -7.43
C PHE A 57 -7.75 2.02 -7.59
N ARG A 58 -6.52 2.45 -7.84
CA ARG A 58 -5.35 1.59 -7.94
C ARG A 58 -4.45 1.78 -6.74
N TYR A 59 -4.48 0.82 -5.81
CA TYR A 59 -3.77 0.90 -4.54
C TYR A 59 -2.25 0.97 -4.71
N SER A 60 -1.67 0.30 -5.70
CA SER A 60 -0.21 0.34 -5.96
C SER A 60 0.31 1.69 -6.41
N GLN A 61 -0.56 2.59 -6.90
CA GLN A 61 -0.20 3.92 -7.38
C GLN A 61 -0.86 5.03 -6.57
N ASN A 62 -1.73 4.69 -5.63
CA ASN A 62 -2.53 5.62 -4.83
C ASN A 62 -3.31 6.64 -5.70
N THR A 63 -3.86 6.17 -6.81
CA THR A 63 -4.60 6.98 -7.79
C THR A 63 -5.95 6.37 -8.09
N GLY A 64 -6.91 7.20 -8.44
CA GLY A 64 -8.26 6.76 -8.75
C GLY A 64 -9.04 7.79 -9.54
N GLY A 65 -10.22 7.42 -9.96
CA GLY A 65 -11.11 8.32 -10.70
C GLY A 65 -12.25 7.60 -11.42
N ASP A 66 -12.68 8.19 -12.51
CA ASP A 66 -13.74 7.72 -13.40
C ASP A 66 -13.18 7.14 -14.73
N ALA A 67 -14.04 6.85 -15.70
CA ALA A 67 -13.62 6.32 -17.00
C ALA A 67 -12.73 7.30 -17.78
N ILE A 68 -12.96 8.61 -17.66
CA ILE A 68 -12.14 9.65 -18.32
C ILE A 68 -10.70 9.58 -17.79
N THR A 69 -10.56 9.61 -16.48
CA THR A 69 -9.25 9.55 -15.82
C THR A 69 -8.54 8.22 -16.06
N PHE A 70 -9.29 7.11 -16.19
CA PHE A 70 -8.72 5.83 -16.57
C PHE A 70 -8.05 5.89 -17.96
N LEU A 71 -8.76 6.42 -18.96
CA LEU A 71 -8.22 6.56 -20.30
C LEU A 71 -7.02 7.51 -20.38
N GLN A 72 -7.03 8.58 -19.59
CA GLN A 72 -5.90 9.50 -19.51
C GLN A 72 -4.67 8.80 -18.92
N GLN A 73 -4.83 8.08 -17.83
CA GLN A 73 -3.71 7.50 -17.08
C GLN A 73 -3.16 6.22 -17.71
N PHE A 74 -4.02 5.35 -18.23
CA PHE A 74 -3.62 4.02 -18.70
C PHE A 74 -3.61 3.88 -20.24
N CYS A 75 -4.35 4.74 -20.95
CA CYS A 75 -4.41 4.72 -22.40
C CYS A 75 -3.70 5.92 -23.06
N GLY A 76 -3.12 6.83 -22.23
CA GLY A 76 -2.35 8.00 -22.70
C GLY A 76 -3.14 9.01 -23.50
N LYS A 77 -4.46 9.08 -23.29
CA LYS A 77 -5.33 10.03 -23.95
C LYS A 77 -5.30 11.38 -23.24
N SER A 78 -5.38 12.46 -23.99
CA SER A 78 -5.74 13.78 -23.44
C SER A 78 -7.19 13.77 -22.96
N PHE A 79 -7.57 14.73 -22.14
CA PHE A 79 -8.94 14.85 -21.66
C PHE A 79 -9.99 14.89 -22.79
N PRO A 80 -9.84 15.72 -23.85
CA PRO A 80 -10.79 15.73 -24.96
C PRO A 80 -10.87 14.37 -25.68
N GLU A 81 -9.74 13.74 -25.97
CA GLU A 81 -9.70 12.43 -26.64
C GLU A 81 -10.34 11.32 -25.78
N ALA A 82 -10.21 11.38 -24.45
CA ALA A 82 -10.86 10.44 -23.56
C ALA A 82 -12.39 10.61 -23.59
N VAL A 83 -12.90 11.84 -23.54
CA VAL A 83 -14.34 12.13 -23.62
C VAL A 83 -14.90 11.70 -24.98
N GLU A 84 -14.27 12.07 -26.09
CA GLU A 84 -14.69 11.67 -27.44
C GLU A 84 -14.74 10.15 -27.60
N TYR A 85 -13.72 9.46 -27.08
CA TYR A 85 -13.67 8.00 -27.08
C TYR A 85 -14.87 7.37 -26.34
N LEU A 86 -15.17 7.88 -25.14
CA LEU A 86 -16.29 7.38 -24.34
C LEU A 86 -17.64 7.67 -24.98
N LEU A 87 -17.81 8.83 -25.62
CA LEU A 87 -19.01 9.13 -26.39
C LEU A 87 -19.18 8.19 -27.57
N THR A 88 -18.08 7.86 -28.27
CA THR A 88 -18.09 6.87 -29.36
C THR A 88 -18.43 5.49 -28.84
N PHE A 89 -17.87 5.07 -27.71
CA PHE A 89 -18.18 3.81 -27.05
C PHE A 89 -19.67 3.68 -26.74
N HIS A 90 -20.34 4.78 -26.42
CA HIS A 90 -21.79 4.84 -26.23
C HIS A 90 -22.62 5.01 -27.55
N GLY A 91 -21.98 4.90 -28.72
CA GLY A 91 -22.67 5.04 -30.02
C GLY A 91 -23.12 6.46 -30.37
N LYS A 92 -22.54 7.48 -29.72
CA LYS A 92 -22.92 8.89 -29.90
C LYS A 92 -21.97 9.71 -30.78
N ALA A 93 -20.85 9.14 -31.19
CA ALA A 93 -19.96 9.72 -32.18
C ALA A 93 -19.63 8.69 -33.25
N LYS A 94 -19.55 9.09 -34.50
CA LYS A 94 -19.16 8.21 -35.62
C LYS A 94 -17.65 8.24 -35.81
N ASP A 95 -17.05 7.05 -35.94
CA ASP A 95 -15.70 6.83 -36.45
C ASP A 95 -14.49 7.33 -35.61
N ALA A 96 -14.40 7.02 -34.29
CA ALA A 96 -13.14 7.08 -33.62
C ALA A 96 -12.39 5.73 -33.75
N PRO A 97 -11.08 5.73 -34.11
CA PRO A 97 -10.32 4.49 -34.16
C PRO A 97 -10.21 3.93 -32.73
N ILE A 98 -10.46 2.62 -32.60
CA ILE A 98 -10.26 1.87 -31.34
C ILE A 98 -8.80 2.04 -30.94
N PRO A 99 -8.49 2.69 -29.82
CA PRO A 99 -7.11 2.76 -29.36
C PRO A 99 -6.67 1.35 -29.01
N GLN A 100 -5.60 0.90 -29.61
CA GLN A 100 -4.96 -0.31 -29.11
C GLN A 100 -4.51 -0.04 -27.67
N PRO A 101 -4.81 -0.95 -26.72
CA PRO A 101 -4.24 -0.86 -25.37
C PRO A 101 -2.73 -0.67 -25.53
N LYS A 102 -2.15 0.31 -24.85
CA LYS A 102 -0.69 0.34 -24.74
C LYS A 102 -0.28 -1.05 -24.25
N PRO A 103 0.72 -1.70 -24.90
CA PRO A 103 1.22 -2.96 -24.41
C PRO A 103 1.48 -2.75 -22.91
N ILE A 104 0.84 -3.58 -22.08
CA ILE A 104 1.04 -3.58 -20.63
C ILE A 104 2.54 -3.72 -20.49
N SER A 105 3.19 -2.68 -19.97
CA SER A 105 4.63 -2.76 -19.73
C SER A 105 4.85 -4.05 -18.94
N PRO A 106 5.74 -4.94 -19.40
CA PRO A 106 5.95 -6.21 -18.73
C PRO A 106 6.11 -5.92 -17.24
N LYS A 107 5.47 -6.75 -16.40
CA LYS A 107 5.50 -6.57 -14.94
C LYS A 107 6.95 -6.31 -14.57
N GLN A 108 7.25 -5.10 -14.11
CA GLN A 108 8.63 -4.67 -13.89
C GLN A 108 9.24 -5.66 -12.91
N GLU A 109 10.34 -6.30 -13.29
CA GLU A 109 11.04 -7.21 -12.39
C GLU A 109 11.41 -6.47 -11.12
N PHE A 110 11.11 -7.10 -9.99
CA PHE A 110 11.45 -6.52 -8.70
C PHE A 110 12.97 -6.47 -8.53
N SER A 111 13.47 -5.32 -8.19
CA SER A 111 14.82 -5.13 -7.70
C SER A 111 14.82 -4.21 -6.49
N LEU A 112 15.64 -4.54 -5.50
CA LEU A 112 15.86 -3.66 -4.36
C LEU A 112 16.45 -2.34 -4.84
N PRO A 113 15.98 -1.18 -4.34
CA PRO A 113 16.65 0.10 -4.55
C PRO A 113 18.12 0.02 -4.14
N PRO A 114 19.05 0.58 -4.93
CA PRO A 114 20.47 0.51 -4.63
C PRO A 114 20.76 1.21 -3.28
N ARG A 115 21.55 0.53 -2.44
CA ARG A 115 21.89 0.98 -1.10
C ARG A 115 22.89 2.13 -1.12
N ASN A 116 22.71 3.12 -0.28
CA ASN A 116 23.67 4.20 -0.02
C ASN A 116 24.89 3.66 0.76
N ALA A 117 25.99 4.42 0.74
CA ALA A 117 27.23 4.09 1.46
C ALA A 117 27.04 4.10 2.99
N ASP A 118 26.11 4.89 3.51
CA ASP A 118 25.74 4.92 4.92
C ASP A 118 24.23 5.11 5.12
N ASP A 119 23.75 4.88 6.33
CA ASP A 119 22.34 4.93 6.70
C ASP A 119 22.04 6.12 7.66
N ARG A 120 22.87 7.18 7.64
CA ARG A 120 22.79 8.26 8.62
C ARG A 120 21.48 9.04 8.59
N ARG A 121 20.94 9.31 7.39
CA ARG A 121 19.66 10.02 7.25
C ARG A 121 18.49 9.18 7.73
N VAL A 122 18.47 7.91 7.36
CA VAL A 122 17.46 6.95 7.81
C VAL A 122 17.49 6.84 9.34
N PHE A 123 18.70 6.72 9.91
CA PHE A 123 18.86 6.70 11.37
C PHE A 123 18.33 7.99 12.01
N ALA A 124 18.73 9.16 11.53
CA ALA A 124 18.29 10.46 12.05
C ALA A 124 16.77 10.65 11.92
N TYR A 125 16.20 10.28 10.76
CA TYR A 125 14.76 10.35 10.49
C TYR A 125 13.94 9.50 11.47
N LEU A 126 14.34 8.25 11.68
CA LEU A 126 13.64 7.35 12.60
C LEU A 126 13.84 7.76 14.07
N ARG A 127 15.01 8.30 14.42
CA ARG A 127 15.25 8.90 15.73
C ARG A 127 14.34 10.09 15.99
N LYS A 128 14.14 10.98 15.01
CA LYS A 128 13.21 12.11 15.07
C LYS A 128 11.77 11.65 15.33
N ARG A 129 11.40 10.44 14.84
CA ARG A 129 10.12 9.80 15.09
C ARG A 129 10.02 9.08 16.44
N GLY A 130 11.06 9.18 17.28
CA GLY A 130 11.08 8.61 18.62
C GLY A 130 11.51 7.15 18.70
N ILE A 131 11.83 6.50 17.57
CA ILE A 131 12.24 5.09 17.57
C ILE A 131 13.60 4.93 18.26
N ALA A 132 13.70 3.94 19.15
CA ALA A 132 14.91 3.68 19.92
C ALA A 132 16.11 3.32 19.01
N ALA A 133 17.28 3.84 19.31
CA ALA A 133 18.50 3.57 18.54
C ALA A 133 18.80 2.06 18.42
N GLN A 134 18.51 1.29 19.47
CA GLN A 134 18.71 -0.15 19.48
C GLN A 134 17.80 -0.84 18.44
N VAL A 135 16.52 -0.46 18.37
CA VAL A 135 15.56 -0.98 17.39
C VAL A 135 16.01 -0.66 15.97
N ILE A 136 16.40 0.59 15.69
CA ILE A 136 16.89 0.98 14.36
C ILE A 136 18.10 0.13 13.97
N ARG A 137 19.11 0.00 14.86
CA ARG A 137 20.31 -0.81 14.58
C ARG A 137 19.99 -2.28 14.33
N GLN A 138 19.00 -2.84 15.04
CA GLN A 138 18.57 -4.23 14.84
C GLN A 138 18.15 -4.46 13.37
N PHE A 139 17.32 -3.57 12.81
CA PHE A 139 16.86 -3.70 11.42
C PHE A 139 17.96 -3.36 10.40
N LEU A 140 18.81 -2.36 10.67
CA LEU A 140 19.96 -2.05 9.81
C LEU A 140 20.94 -3.23 9.74
N ASN A 141 21.29 -3.84 10.88
CA ASN A 141 22.21 -4.97 10.97
C ASN A 141 21.63 -6.24 10.31
N ALA A 142 20.30 -6.43 10.38
CA ALA A 142 19.61 -7.52 9.71
C ALA A 142 19.47 -7.30 8.18
N GLY A 143 19.86 -6.13 7.67
CA GLY A 143 19.70 -5.78 6.25
C GLY A 143 18.24 -5.65 5.81
N LEU A 144 17.33 -5.45 6.78
CA LEU A 144 15.90 -5.23 6.55
C LEU A 144 15.55 -3.75 6.39
N LEU A 145 16.43 -2.86 6.80
CA LEU A 145 16.32 -1.42 6.70
C LEU A 145 17.60 -0.85 6.15
N TYR A 146 17.52 0.12 5.23
CA TYR A 146 18.67 0.86 4.74
C TYR A 146 18.25 2.15 4.03
N GLU A 147 19.22 3.00 3.66
CA GLU A 147 19.03 4.22 2.88
C GLU A 147 19.24 3.94 1.40
N ASP A 148 18.31 4.36 0.51
CA ASP A 148 18.56 4.32 -0.93
C ASP A 148 19.47 5.47 -1.38
N VAL A 149 20.32 5.20 -2.39
CA VAL A 149 21.32 6.16 -2.88
C VAL A 149 20.71 7.30 -3.70
N VAL A 150 19.53 7.09 -4.31
CA VAL A 150 18.95 8.02 -5.29
C VAL A 150 18.13 9.12 -4.61
N HIS A 151 17.26 8.72 -3.71
CA HIS A 151 16.30 9.63 -3.06
C HIS A 151 16.51 9.75 -1.54
N HIS A 152 17.44 8.99 -0.99
CA HIS A 152 17.69 8.91 0.45
C HIS A 152 16.46 8.50 1.26
N ASN A 153 15.60 7.66 0.70
CA ASN A 153 14.44 7.11 1.39
C ASN A 153 14.88 6.03 2.38
N CYS A 154 14.06 5.83 3.43
CA CYS A 154 14.07 4.56 4.16
C CYS A 154 13.54 3.46 3.23
N VAL A 155 14.31 2.41 3.05
CA VAL A 155 13.92 1.18 2.36
C VAL A 155 13.65 0.11 3.41
N PHE A 156 12.42 -0.38 3.48
CA PHE A 156 12.00 -1.48 4.33
C PHE A 156 11.88 -2.74 3.47
N ALA A 157 12.89 -3.60 3.54
CA ALA A 157 13.00 -4.79 2.70
C ALA A 157 12.23 -5.97 3.31
N GLY A 158 11.28 -6.51 2.56
CA GLY A 158 10.62 -7.79 2.86
C GLY A 158 11.33 -8.94 2.14
N ARG A 159 11.54 -10.04 2.86
CA ARG A 159 12.22 -11.24 2.36
C ARG A 159 11.31 -12.44 2.49
N ASP A 160 11.44 -13.37 1.55
CA ASP A 160 10.84 -14.69 1.65
C ASP A 160 11.67 -15.63 2.55
N GLU A 161 11.18 -16.84 2.78
CA GLU A 161 11.83 -17.86 3.63
C GLU A 161 13.23 -18.26 3.13
N SER A 162 13.52 -18.08 1.85
CA SER A 162 14.86 -18.31 1.30
C SER A 162 15.83 -17.14 1.58
N GLY A 163 15.34 -16.06 2.19
CA GLY A 163 16.07 -14.82 2.41
C GLY A 163 16.12 -13.91 1.18
N GLN A 164 15.47 -14.29 0.07
CA GLN A 164 15.41 -13.45 -1.12
C GLN A 164 14.45 -12.28 -0.91
N ALA A 165 14.90 -11.07 -1.24
CA ALA A 165 14.05 -9.90 -1.19
C ALA A 165 12.97 -9.98 -2.29
N LYS A 166 11.71 -9.76 -1.90
CA LYS A 166 10.52 -9.77 -2.78
C LYS A 166 9.72 -8.47 -2.67
N TYR A 167 9.95 -7.69 -1.64
CA TYR A 167 9.23 -6.47 -1.35
C TYR A 167 10.20 -5.39 -0.85
N ALA A 168 9.90 -4.13 -1.17
CA ALA A 168 10.55 -2.99 -0.57
C ALA A 168 9.55 -1.82 -0.41
N GLY A 169 9.21 -1.50 0.84
CA GLY A 169 8.46 -0.29 1.19
C GLY A 169 9.40 0.90 1.25
N LEU A 170 8.97 2.05 0.72
CA LEU A 170 9.76 3.27 0.65
C LEU A 170 9.14 4.38 1.48
N ARG A 171 9.96 5.08 2.26
CA ARG A 171 9.54 6.26 3.01
C ARG A 171 10.53 7.39 2.87
N GLY A 172 10.08 8.53 2.32
CA GLY A 172 10.90 9.73 2.19
C GLY A 172 11.37 10.26 3.54
N THR A 173 12.65 10.63 3.61
CA THR A 173 13.28 11.22 4.80
C THR A 173 13.22 12.74 4.82
N TYR A 174 12.76 13.38 3.74
CA TYR A 174 12.62 14.83 3.62
C TYR A 174 11.21 15.29 3.96
N ASP A 175 11.10 16.31 4.82
CA ASP A 175 9.82 16.94 5.27
C ASP A 175 9.61 18.34 4.65
N LEU A 176 10.19 18.62 3.47
CA LEU A 176 10.37 20.00 3.00
C LEU A 176 9.07 20.73 2.59
N ASN A 177 8.02 20.03 2.10
CA ASN A 177 6.79 20.69 1.62
C ASN A 177 5.52 19.83 1.74
N GLY A 178 5.35 19.09 2.84
CA GLY A 178 4.16 18.26 3.04
C GLY A 178 4.45 16.85 3.52
N PRO A 179 3.47 15.94 3.48
CA PRO A 179 3.69 14.56 3.92
C PRO A 179 4.76 13.90 3.05
N GLY A 180 5.84 13.43 3.69
CA GLY A 180 6.95 12.79 2.99
C GLY A 180 6.50 11.61 2.11
N PHE A 181 7.25 11.32 1.05
CA PHE A 181 6.97 10.24 0.10
C PHE A 181 6.67 8.91 0.82
N LYS A 182 5.65 8.20 0.35
CA LYS A 182 5.29 6.83 0.77
C LYS A 182 4.94 6.04 -0.48
N GLY A 183 5.55 4.88 -0.65
CA GLY A 183 5.28 4.00 -1.80
C GLY A 183 6.00 2.67 -1.66
N ASP A 184 5.94 1.87 -2.71
CA ASP A 184 6.66 0.61 -2.82
C ASP A 184 7.61 0.67 -4.02
N ALA A 185 8.70 -0.08 -3.96
CA ALA A 185 9.56 -0.27 -5.12
C ALA A 185 8.79 -1.00 -6.25
N PRO A 186 9.02 -0.64 -7.52
CA PRO A 186 8.36 -1.29 -8.64
C PRO A 186 8.57 -2.82 -8.62
N GLY A 187 7.53 -3.59 -8.95
CA GLY A 187 7.57 -5.05 -8.96
C GLY A 187 7.49 -5.73 -7.58
N SER A 188 7.37 -4.95 -6.49
CA SER A 188 7.21 -5.50 -5.12
C SER A 188 6.04 -6.47 -5.02
N ASP A 189 6.27 -7.61 -4.37
CA ASP A 189 5.22 -8.58 -4.06
C ASP A 189 4.55 -8.27 -2.72
N LYS A 190 3.28 -7.88 -2.76
CA LYS A 190 2.47 -7.57 -1.58
C LYS A 190 2.15 -8.79 -0.69
N ASN A 191 2.44 -10.00 -1.16
CA ASN A 191 2.36 -11.19 -0.33
C ASN A 191 3.60 -11.37 0.56
N THR A 192 4.61 -10.53 0.39
CA THR A 192 5.80 -10.50 1.25
C THR A 192 5.82 -9.16 1.97
N GLY A 193 5.57 -9.19 3.28
CA GLY A 193 5.59 -7.98 4.12
C GLY A 193 6.99 -7.69 4.67
N PHE A 194 7.06 -6.63 5.46
CA PHE A 194 8.23 -6.35 6.29
C PHE A 194 8.09 -7.08 7.62
N SER A 195 8.97 -8.02 7.92
CA SER A 195 8.89 -8.85 9.11
C SER A 195 10.20 -8.91 9.88
N LEU A 196 10.10 -9.18 11.18
CA LEU A 196 11.24 -9.63 11.96
C LEU A 196 11.65 -11.05 11.53
N PRO A 197 12.93 -11.43 11.73
CA PRO A 197 13.34 -12.84 11.69
C PRO A 197 12.45 -13.67 12.62
N HIS A 198 12.03 -14.82 12.14
CA HIS A 198 11.12 -15.70 12.88
C HIS A 198 11.75 -16.22 14.17
N ASP A 199 10.98 -16.15 15.26
CA ASP A 199 11.30 -16.77 16.55
C ASP A 199 10.43 -18.03 16.74
N PRO A 200 10.99 -19.24 16.62
CA PRO A 200 10.25 -20.49 16.76
C PRO A 200 9.79 -20.78 18.20
N GLN A 201 10.25 -20.02 19.18
CA GLN A 201 9.84 -20.15 20.57
C GLN A 201 8.48 -19.51 20.86
N SER A 202 7.98 -18.68 19.95
CA SER A 202 6.72 -17.94 20.11
C SER A 202 5.67 -18.42 19.12
N ASP A 203 4.48 -18.74 19.62
CA ASP A 203 3.28 -19.05 18.83
C ASP A 203 2.43 -17.81 18.50
N LEU A 204 2.90 -16.61 18.85
CA LEU A 204 2.24 -15.32 18.65
C LEU A 204 2.91 -14.55 17.50
N VAL A 205 2.09 -13.95 16.62
CA VAL A 205 2.54 -12.94 15.67
C VAL A 205 1.78 -11.62 15.88
N LEU A 206 2.54 -10.52 15.93
CA LEU A 206 2.02 -9.15 15.94
C LEU A 206 1.89 -8.64 14.50
N VAL A 207 0.77 -8.00 14.15
CA VAL A 207 0.47 -7.56 12.79
C VAL A 207 0.25 -6.06 12.76
N PHE A 208 1.06 -5.34 11.98
CA PHE A 208 1.03 -3.88 11.87
C PHE A 208 0.65 -3.45 10.45
N GLU A 209 0.11 -2.21 10.32
CA GLU A 209 -0.14 -1.64 9.00
C GLU A 209 1.15 -1.21 8.31
N ALA A 210 2.10 -0.60 9.04
CA ALA A 210 3.34 -0.08 8.47
C ALA A 210 4.60 -0.46 9.29
N PRO A 211 5.79 -0.53 8.64
CA PRO A 211 7.07 -0.83 9.31
C PRO A 211 7.41 0.13 10.46
N ILE A 212 7.06 1.41 10.32
CA ILE A 212 7.33 2.41 11.36
C ILE A 212 6.50 2.13 12.62
N ASP A 213 5.28 1.64 12.47
CA ASP A 213 4.43 1.27 13.61
C ASP A 213 4.95 0.03 14.33
N LEU A 214 5.39 -0.98 13.58
CA LEU A 214 6.11 -2.13 14.12
C LEU A 214 7.34 -1.68 14.93
N MET A 215 8.20 -0.84 14.37
CA MET A 215 9.40 -0.34 15.06
C MET A 215 9.05 0.52 16.29
N SER A 216 7.94 1.26 16.24
CA SER A 216 7.43 2.06 17.35
C SER A 216 6.91 1.19 18.48
N TYR A 217 6.20 0.12 18.15
CA TYR A 217 5.75 -0.88 19.11
C TYR A 217 6.93 -1.54 19.83
N LEU A 218 7.96 -1.97 19.10
CA LEU A 218 9.19 -2.54 19.67
C LEU A 218 9.95 -1.54 20.57
N THR A 219 9.83 -0.24 20.30
CA THR A 219 10.40 0.81 21.16
C THR A 219 9.60 0.97 22.47
N LEU A 220 8.28 0.79 22.41
CA LEU A 220 7.38 0.87 23.57
C LEU A 220 7.43 -0.38 24.45
N HIS A 221 7.59 -1.54 23.83
CA HIS A 221 7.57 -2.86 24.43
C HIS A 221 8.91 -3.55 24.17
N ARG A 222 9.57 -3.98 25.22
CA ARG A 222 10.93 -4.56 25.12
C ARG A 222 10.96 -6.02 24.68
N ASP A 223 9.82 -6.70 24.82
CA ASP A 223 9.71 -8.11 24.47
C ASP A 223 9.53 -8.23 22.95
N THR A 224 10.49 -8.85 22.31
CA THR A 224 10.42 -9.18 20.89
C THR A 224 9.67 -10.49 20.69
N THR A 225 8.78 -10.51 19.74
CA THR A 225 8.11 -11.70 19.27
C THR A 225 7.99 -11.60 17.75
N ASN A 226 7.43 -12.61 17.10
CA ASN A 226 7.16 -12.56 15.68
C ASN A 226 6.31 -11.32 15.34
N ALA A 227 6.72 -10.58 14.33
CA ALA A 227 6.03 -9.37 13.91
C ALA A 227 6.10 -9.18 12.40
N VAL A 228 4.96 -8.80 11.80
CA VAL A 228 4.79 -8.54 10.37
C VAL A 228 4.09 -7.20 10.16
N ALA A 229 4.65 -6.35 9.32
CA ALA A 229 3.96 -5.17 8.80
C ALA A 229 3.44 -5.47 7.39
N LEU A 230 2.13 -5.31 7.18
CA LEU A 230 1.43 -5.60 5.93
C LEU A 230 1.79 -4.60 4.82
N CYS A 231 2.34 -3.45 5.18
CA CYS A 231 2.60 -2.31 4.28
C CYS A 231 1.33 -1.82 3.56
N GLY A 232 0.23 -1.77 4.30
CA GLY A 232 -1.13 -1.43 3.92
C GLY A 232 -2.14 -2.30 4.67
N LEU A 233 -3.35 -2.44 4.12
CA LEU A 233 -4.43 -3.22 4.75
C LEU A 233 -4.70 -4.57 4.07
N TYR A 234 -3.93 -4.92 3.03
CA TYR A 234 -4.01 -6.22 2.37
C TYR A 234 -3.21 -7.25 3.15
N ASP A 235 -3.84 -8.36 3.52
CA ASP A 235 -3.27 -9.35 4.43
C ASP A 235 -2.46 -10.47 3.78
N GLY A 236 -2.08 -10.33 2.51
CA GLY A 236 -1.30 -11.34 1.79
C GLY A 236 0.01 -11.70 2.49
N ALA A 237 0.70 -10.70 3.06
CA ALA A 237 1.92 -10.90 3.83
C ALA A 237 1.69 -11.75 5.09
N LEU A 238 0.58 -11.54 5.80
CA LEU A 238 0.22 -12.36 6.95
C LEU A 238 -0.13 -13.80 6.52
N GLN A 239 -0.87 -13.96 5.42
CA GLN A 239 -1.20 -15.30 4.90
C GLN A 239 0.06 -16.10 4.57
N THR A 240 1.00 -15.50 3.85
CA THR A 240 2.29 -16.12 3.50
C THR A 240 3.08 -16.46 4.76
N TYR A 241 3.15 -15.54 5.73
CA TYR A 241 3.84 -15.75 7.00
C TYR A 241 3.26 -16.94 7.79
N LEU A 242 1.93 -17.03 7.91
CA LEU A 242 1.26 -18.12 8.61
C LEU A 242 1.41 -19.48 7.90
N GLN A 243 1.49 -19.49 6.57
CA GLN A 243 1.77 -20.70 5.80
C GLN A 243 3.19 -21.22 6.03
N ALA A 244 4.16 -20.32 6.15
CA ALA A 244 5.55 -20.66 6.42
C ALA A 244 5.80 -21.09 7.88
N HIS A 245 4.99 -20.58 8.81
CA HIS A 245 5.14 -20.82 10.27
C HIS A 245 3.88 -21.45 10.87
N PRO A 246 3.66 -22.74 10.64
CA PRO A 246 2.45 -23.44 11.08
C PRO A 246 2.33 -23.61 12.60
N GLU A 247 3.39 -23.32 13.36
CA GLU A 247 3.39 -23.29 14.84
C GLU A 247 2.66 -22.05 15.40
N ILE A 248 2.50 -20.98 14.64
CA ILE A 248 1.74 -19.81 15.07
C ILE A 248 0.27 -20.20 15.33
N ARG A 249 -0.24 -19.81 16.50
CA ARG A 249 -1.63 -20.05 16.94
C ARG A 249 -2.35 -18.78 17.33
N ARG A 250 -1.60 -17.74 17.67
CA ARG A 250 -2.12 -16.46 18.17
C ARG A 250 -1.73 -15.32 17.24
N ILE A 251 -2.69 -14.45 16.97
CA ILE A 251 -2.49 -13.26 16.14
C ILE A 251 -2.94 -12.04 16.94
N ALA A 252 -2.09 -11.04 17.09
CA ALA A 252 -2.45 -9.75 17.66
C ALA A 252 -2.45 -8.70 16.53
N LEU A 253 -3.63 -8.21 16.18
CA LEU A 253 -3.83 -7.18 15.17
C LEU A 253 -3.58 -5.81 15.79
N CYS A 254 -2.45 -5.20 15.46
CA CYS A 254 -1.98 -3.91 15.94
C CYS A 254 -2.09 -2.84 14.84
N LEU A 255 -3.19 -2.84 14.09
CA LEU A 255 -3.44 -1.91 12.99
C LEU A 255 -3.75 -0.49 13.49
N ASP A 256 -3.78 0.48 12.57
CA ASP A 256 -4.08 1.87 12.88
C ASP A 256 -5.45 2.03 13.56
N ALA A 257 -5.58 2.99 14.45
CA ALA A 257 -6.82 3.27 15.19
C ALA A 257 -7.82 4.14 14.40
N ASP A 258 -7.52 4.47 13.14
CA ASP A 258 -8.45 5.17 12.26
C ASP A 258 -9.56 4.25 11.72
N GLU A 259 -10.57 4.81 11.07
CA GLU A 259 -11.72 4.05 10.58
C GLU A 259 -11.34 2.92 9.61
N PRO A 260 -10.48 3.14 8.59
CA PRO A 260 -10.04 2.06 7.71
C PRO A 260 -9.29 0.94 8.43
N GLY A 261 -8.36 1.28 9.31
CA GLY A 261 -7.57 0.32 10.09
C GLY A 261 -8.45 -0.51 11.03
N GLN A 262 -9.42 0.11 11.70
CA GLN A 262 -10.33 -0.60 12.60
C GLN A 262 -11.30 -1.53 11.85
N LYS A 263 -11.78 -1.12 10.69
CA LYS A 263 -12.60 -1.97 9.83
C LYS A 263 -11.81 -3.17 9.30
N ALA A 264 -10.57 -2.95 8.89
CA ALA A 264 -9.68 -4.03 8.49
C ALA A 264 -9.40 -4.98 9.65
N ALA A 265 -9.11 -4.46 10.85
CA ALA A 265 -8.89 -5.28 12.05
C ALA A 265 -10.08 -6.19 12.35
N GLN A 266 -11.31 -5.67 12.30
CA GLN A 266 -12.51 -6.48 12.49
C GLN A 266 -12.63 -7.58 11.41
N GLN A 267 -12.45 -7.25 10.14
CA GLN A 267 -12.55 -8.21 9.05
C GLN A 267 -11.49 -9.33 9.15
N LEU A 268 -10.26 -8.95 9.52
CA LEU A 268 -9.18 -9.92 9.71
C LEU A 268 -9.39 -10.78 10.96
N GLN A 269 -9.92 -10.21 12.04
CA GLN A 269 -10.27 -10.94 13.25
C GLN A 269 -11.29 -12.04 12.93
N GLU A 270 -12.40 -11.69 12.29
CA GLU A 270 -13.42 -12.66 11.87
C GLU A 270 -12.84 -13.76 10.94
N LYS A 271 -12.04 -13.35 9.95
CA LYS A 271 -11.41 -14.25 8.98
C LYS A 271 -10.52 -15.28 9.65
N TYR A 272 -9.60 -14.85 10.52
CA TYR A 272 -8.61 -15.75 11.13
C TYR A 272 -9.15 -16.55 12.31
N GLN A 273 -10.16 -16.06 13.03
CA GLN A 273 -10.90 -16.85 14.01
C GLN A 273 -11.63 -18.02 13.36
N LEU A 274 -12.24 -17.84 12.18
CA LEU A 274 -12.85 -18.92 11.41
C LEU A 274 -11.82 -19.97 10.93
N GLN A 275 -10.56 -19.58 10.81
CA GLN A 275 -9.46 -20.48 10.48
C GLN A 275 -8.83 -21.17 11.72
N GLY A 276 -9.33 -20.88 12.92
CA GLY A 276 -8.91 -21.52 14.16
C GLY A 276 -7.80 -20.79 14.93
N TYR A 277 -7.42 -19.58 14.54
CA TYR A 277 -6.46 -18.77 15.29
C TYR A 277 -7.13 -18.03 16.46
N ALA A 278 -6.39 -17.89 17.58
CA ALA A 278 -6.78 -16.98 18.64
C ALA A 278 -6.37 -15.54 18.25
N VAL A 279 -7.35 -14.69 17.97
CA VAL A 279 -7.09 -13.34 17.44
C VAL A 279 -7.49 -12.28 18.46
N THR A 280 -6.56 -11.38 18.77
CA THR A 280 -6.77 -10.19 19.60
C THR A 280 -6.58 -8.93 18.76
N VAL A 281 -7.21 -7.84 19.17
CA VAL A 281 -7.01 -6.51 18.57
C VAL A 281 -6.39 -5.60 19.62
N GLU A 282 -5.22 -5.08 19.32
CA GLU A 282 -4.50 -4.11 20.15
C GLU A 282 -4.49 -2.74 19.49
N LYS A 283 -4.71 -1.70 20.30
CA LYS A 283 -4.77 -0.32 19.82
C LYS A 283 -3.79 0.55 20.59
N PRO A 284 -3.20 1.57 19.94
CA PRO A 284 -2.46 2.60 20.67
C PRO A 284 -3.40 3.31 21.66
N ARG A 285 -2.90 3.58 22.87
CA ARG A 285 -3.71 4.24 23.95
C ARG A 285 -4.13 5.66 23.58
N CYS A 286 -3.42 6.31 22.68
CA CYS A 286 -3.74 7.62 22.11
C CYS A 286 -3.05 7.80 20.75
N GLY A 287 -3.60 8.69 19.91
CA GLY A 287 -3.14 8.86 18.55
C GLY A 287 -3.82 7.88 17.59
N LYS A 288 -3.52 8.03 16.30
CA LYS A 288 -4.10 7.19 15.25
C LYS A 288 -3.29 5.93 14.95
N ASP A 289 -1.97 5.96 15.26
CA ASP A 289 -1.03 4.88 14.98
C ASP A 289 -0.02 4.71 16.13
N TRP A 290 0.78 3.65 16.11
CA TRP A 290 1.77 3.36 17.15
C TRP A 290 2.91 4.36 17.18
N ASN A 291 3.24 5.00 16.05
CA ASN A 291 4.27 6.02 16.02
C ASN A 291 3.80 7.31 16.67
N GLU A 292 2.57 7.73 16.43
CA GLU A 292 2.00 8.91 17.11
C GLU A 292 1.89 8.67 18.63
N TYR A 293 1.46 7.47 19.03
CA TYR A 293 1.44 7.10 20.46
C TYR A 293 2.83 7.18 21.09
N LEU A 294 3.86 6.63 20.44
CA LEU A 294 5.25 6.70 20.90
C LEU A 294 5.70 8.15 21.08
N GLN A 295 5.49 8.99 20.07
CA GLN A 295 5.88 10.40 20.10
C GLN A 295 5.19 11.17 21.25
N ARG A 296 3.89 10.98 21.43
CA ARG A 296 3.14 11.60 22.54
C ARG A 296 3.65 11.14 23.91
N LYS A 297 4.00 9.86 24.05
CA LYS A 297 4.56 9.31 25.30
C LYS A 297 5.94 9.90 25.63
N ILE A 298 6.78 10.17 24.62
CA ILE A 298 8.07 10.84 24.81
C ILE A 298 7.86 12.29 25.25
N CYS A 299 7.04 13.06 24.53
CA CYS A 299 6.75 14.46 24.87
C CYS A 299 6.15 14.63 26.28
N SER A 300 5.32 13.69 26.74
CA SER A 300 4.75 13.75 28.09
C SER A 300 5.80 13.50 29.18
N ARG A 301 6.81 12.65 28.92
CA ARG A 301 7.91 12.40 29.85
C ARG A 301 8.89 13.58 29.95
N GLU A 302 9.09 14.30 28.87
CA GLU A 302 9.97 15.49 28.85
C GLU A 302 9.34 16.69 29.59
N ARG A 303 8.00 16.82 29.56
CA ARG A 303 7.26 17.87 30.29
C ARG A 303 7.09 17.61 31.80
N GLY A 304 7.31 16.38 32.22
CA GLY A 304 7.19 15.96 33.63
C GLY A 304 8.56 15.94 34.37
N ARG A 305 9.63 16.36 33.73
CA ARG A 305 10.96 16.58 34.30
C ARG A 305 11.26 18.08 34.40
#